data_cc763b9c56eaf964ca94568981710db3
#
_entry.id   cc763b9c56eaf964ca94568981710db3
#
_cell.length_a   1.000
_cell.length_b   1.000
_cell.length_c   1.000
_cell.angle_alpha   90.00
_cell.angle_beta   90.00
_cell.angle_gamma   90.00
#
_symmetry.space_group_name_H-M   'P 1'
#
loop_
_entity.id
_entity.type
_entity.pdbx_description
1 polymer ?
#
loop_
_entity_poly.entity_id
_entity_poly.type
_entity_poly.pdbx_seq_one_letter_code
_entity_poly.pdbx_strand_id
1 'polypeptide(L)'
;MNQKTTIQIFCEINPSEDPEKVKLAVNNIFPDIDLEISETEINGKTNNFSSLSLISKSIHEKNTRNAYQRILKTNNDGESTWFYLNKQAAFVDTVALCSEANESSLGPIKVILRSNDIEQVIESITN
;
A
#
# COMPACT_ATOMS: atom_id res chain seq x y z
N MET A 1 14.53 15.06 -13.63
CA MET A 1 13.91 14.01 -14.41
C MET A 1 12.67 13.47 -13.71
N ASN A 2 11.57 13.60 -14.37
CA ASN A 2 10.30 13.26 -13.75
C ASN A 2 9.90 11.85 -14.12
N GLN A 3 9.92 10.99 -13.14
CA GLN A 3 9.36 9.66 -13.28
C GLN A 3 7.87 9.76 -13.04
N LYS A 4 7.09 9.25 -13.96
CA LYS A 4 5.66 9.12 -13.75
C LYS A 4 5.43 7.90 -12.90
N THR A 5 5.08 8.13 -11.66
CA THR A 5 4.73 7.07 -10.72
C THR A 5 3.24 7.16 -10.42
N THR A 6 2.55 6.06 -10.60
CA THR A 6 1.15 5.96 -10.22
C THR A 6 1.04 5.01 -9.04
N ILE A 7 0.34 5.45 -8.01
CA ILE A 7 0.08 4.65 -6.81
C ILE A 7 -1.40 4.33 -6.80
N GLN A 8 -1.73 3.05 -6.70
CA GLN A 8 -3.11 2.59 -6.70
C GLN A 8 -3.34 1.73 -5.47
N ILE A 9 -4.45 1.97 -4.79
CA ILE A 9 -4.78 1.29 -3.54
C ILE A 9 -6.10 0.58 -3.72
N PHE A 10 -6.13 -0.66 -3.25
CA PHE A 10 -7.33 -1.48 -3.31
C PHE A 10 -7.50 -2.20 -1.98
N CYS A 11 -8.71 -2.16 -1.44
CA CYS A 11 -9.04 -2.83 -0.18
C CYS A 11 -10.46 -3.35 -0.24
N GLU A 12 -10.64 -4.65 -0.01
CA GLU A 12 -11.97 -5.24 0.05
C GLU A 12 -12.69 -4.87 1.33
N ILE A 13 -14.01 -4.75 1.24
CA ILE A 13 -14.88 -4.58 2.39
C ILE A 13 -15.72 -5.85 2.48
N ASN A 14 -15.51 -6.63 3.55
CA ASN A 14 -16.28 -7.85 3.77
C ASN A 14 -17.65 -7.52 4.34
N PRO A 15 -18.66 -8.39 4.12
CA PRO A 15 -20.02 -8.13 4.60
C PRO A 15 -20.12 -7.88 6.11
N SER A 16 -19.20 -8.43 6.90
CA SER A 16 -19.16 -8.25 8.34
C SER A 16 -18.47 -6.97 8.79
N GLU A 17 -17.85 -6.24 7.84
CA GLU A 17 -17.09 -5.03 8.17
C GLU A 17 -17.94 -3.77 7.99
N ASP A 18 -17.66 -2.76 8.81
CA ASP A 18 -18.23 -1.43 8.65
C ASP A 18 -17.38 -0.67 7.61
N PRO A 19 -17.96 -0.25 6.47
CA PRO A 19 -17.22 0.47 5.45
C PRO A 19 -16.50 1.73 5.97
N GLU A 20 -17.09 2.44 6.90
CA GLU A 20 -16.46 3.65 7.47
C GLU A 20 -15.20 3.31 8.25
N LYS A 21 -15.20 2.17 8.92
CA LYS A 21 -14.01 1.72 9.65
C LYS A 21 -12.92 1.26 8.72
N VAL A 22 -13.27 0.59 7.63
CA VAL A 22 -12.27 0.19 6.62
C VAL A 22 -11.67 1.43 5.98
N LYS A 23 -12.50 2.44 5.68
CA LYS A 23 -12.01 3.72 5.17
C LYS A 23 -11.02 4.37 6.13
N LEU A 24 -11.33 4.34 7.42
CA LEU A 24 -10.43 4.90 8.43
C LEU A 24 -9.06 4.20 8.40
N ALA A 25 -9.06 2.87 8.30
CA ALA A 25 -7.82 2.11 8.23
C ALA A 25 -6.97 2.53 7.03
N VAL A 26 -7.59 2.65 5.85
CA VAL A 26 -6.87 3.06 4.65
C VAL A 26 -6.37 4.51 4.78
N ASN A 27 -7.20 5.41 5.31
CA ASN A 27 -6.81 6.80 5.51
C ASN A 27 -5.67 6.97 6.51
N ASN A 28 -5.56 6.08 7.47
CA ASN A 28 -4.45 6.13 8.43
C ASN A 28 -3.08 5.97 7.73
N ILE A 29 -3.04 5.23 6.64
CA ILE A 29 -1.81 4.99 5.88
C ILE A 29 -1.67 6.00 4.73
N PHE A 30 -2.79 6.38 4.11
CA PHE A 30 -2.81 7.23 2.92
C PHE A 30 -3.76 8.43 3.13
N PRO A 31 -3.41 9.36 4.01
CA PRO A 31 -4.32 10.47 4.35
C PRO A 31 -4.56 11.45 3.19
N ASP A 32 -3.67 11.48 2.21
CA ASP A 32 -3.73 12.45 1.11
C ASP A 32 -4.39 11.90 -0.16
N ILE A 33 -4.86 10.66 -0.15
CA ILE A 33 -5.44 10.04 -1.34
C ILE A 33 -6.96 10.12 -1.26
N ASP A 34 -7.57 10.58 -2.36
CA ASP A 34 -9.02 10.54 -2.49
C ASP A 34 -9.46 9.09 -2.71
N LEU A 35 -10.35 8.63 -1.86
CA LEU A 35 -10.82 7.25 -1.90
C LEU A 35 -12.23 7.18 -2.47
N GLU A 36 -12.45 6.22 -3.35
CA GLU A 36 -13.79 5.86 -3.83
C GLU A 36 -14.25 4.64 -3.07
N ILE A 37 -15.42 4.73 -2.46
CA ILE A 37 -15.95 3.69 -1.57
C ILE A 37 -17.24 3.14 -2.18
N SER A 38 -17.28 1.81 -2.34
CA SER A 38 -18.51 1.10 -2.68
C SER A 38 -18.90 0.22 -1.49
N GLU A 39 -19.92 -0.60 -1.67
CA GLU A 39 -20.32 -1.55 -0.62
C GLU A 39 -19.31 -2.67 -0.42
N THR A 40 -18.49 -2.95 -1.44
CA THR A 40 -17.62 -4.13 -1.46
C THR A 40 -16.14 -3.81 -1.48
N GLU A 41 -15.76 -2.55 -1.76
CA GLU A 41 -14.34 -2.24 -1.90
C GLU A 41 -14.06 -0.74 -1.77
N ILE A 42 -12.80 -0.44 -1.46
CA ILE A 42 -12.27 0.92 -1.45
C ILE A 42 -11.15 0.97 -2.47
N ASN A 43 -11.16 2.00 -3.34
CA ASN A 43 -10.12 2.25 -4.33
C ASN A 43 -9.58 3.66 -4.18
N GLY A 44 -8.29 3.81 -4.42
CA GLY A 44 -7.66 5.12 -4.46
C GLY A 44 -6.56 5.13 -5.49
N LYS A 45 -6.26 6.31 -6.02
CA LYS A 45 -5.22 6.47 -7.02
C LYS A 45 -4.60 7.86 -6.92
N THR A 46 -3.29 7.94 -7.03
CA THR A 46 -2.58 9.20 -7.03
C THR A 46 -1.29 9.08 -7.82
N ASN A 47 -0.80 10.22 -8.33
CA ASN A 47 0.51 10.31 -8.94
C ASN A 47 1.53 10.96 -8.01
N ASN A 48 1.13 11.26 -6.79
CA ASN A 48 1.98 11.95 -5.82
C ASN A 48 2.77 10.94 -4.99
N PHE A 49 4.07 10.82 -5.26
CA PHE A 49 4.92 9.86 -4.57
C PHE A 49 4.98 10.13 -3.06
N SER A 50 4.78 11.36 -2.62
CA SER A 50 4.79 11.68 -1.18
C SER A 50 3.67 11.00 -0.41
N SER A 51 2.67 10.46 -1.10
CA SER A 51 1.60 9.68 -0.46
C SER A 51 2.13 8.39 0.17
N LEU A 52 3.35 7.97 -0.18
CA LEU A 52 4.01 6.79 0.40
C LEU A 52 4.87 7.14 1.61
N SER A 53 4.85 8.39 2.07
CA SER A 53 5.79 8.84 3.11
C SER A 53 5.64 8.09 4.43
N LEU A 54 4.43 7.74 4.84
CA LEU A 54 4.23 6.99 6.08
C LEU A 54 4.77 5.57 5.97
N ILE A 55 4.67 4.97 4.79
CA ILE A 55 5.23 3.64 4.55
C ILE A 55 6.75 3.70 4.58
N SER A 56 7.37 4.68 3.89
CA SER A 56 8.82 4.85 3.91
C SER A 56 9.35 5.09 5.32
N LYS A 57 8.64 5.91 6.09
CA LYS A 57 8.99 6.16 7.48
C LYS A 57 8.95 4.89 8.31
N SER A 58 7.90 4.08 8.13
CA SER A 58 7.76 2.81 8.83
C SER A 58 8.89 1.84 8.47
N ILE A 59 9.25 1.76 7.19
CA ILE A 59 10.34 0.90 6.74
C ILE A 59 11.63 1.27 7.46
N HIS A 60 11.90 2.56 7.57
CA HIS A 60 13.10 3.08 8.20
C HIS A 60 13.10 2.81 9.71
N GLU A 61 12.00 3.13 10.38
CA GLU A 61 11.89 3.00 11.82
C GLU A 61 11.89 1.55 12.31
N LYS A 62 11.28 0.66 11.53
CA LYS A 62 11.15 -0.76 11.93
C LYS A 62 12.23 -1.64 11.33
N ASN A 63 13.13 -1.07 10.55
CA ASN A 63 14.22 -1.80 9.91
C ASN A 63 13.72 -2.99 9.06
N THR A 64 12.67 -2.72 8.26
CA THR A 64 12.03 -3.75 7.42
C THR A 64 12.40 -3.63 5.95
N ARG A 65 13.42 -2.88 5.63
CA ARG A 65 13.86 -2.61 4.26
C ARG A 65 14.05 -3.88 3.43
N ASN A 66 14.73 -4.87 3.98
CA ASN A 66 15.03 -6.10 3.25
C ASN A 66 13.76 -6.88 2.88
N ALA A 67 12.80 -6.90 3.79
CA ALA A 67 11.53 -7.59 3.54
C ALA A 67 10.75 -6.92 2.40
N TYR A 68 10.66 -5.58 2.43
CA TYR A 68 9.99 -4.85 1.36
C TYR A 68 10.72 -5.00 0.03
N GLN A 69 12.05 -4.90 0.02
CA GLN A 69 12.80 -5.05 -1.21
C GLN A 69 12.60 -6.42 -1.85
N ARG A 70 12.61 -7.46 -1.04
CA ARG A 70 12.40 -8.81 -1.53
C ARG A 70 11.03 -8.96 -2.19
N ILE A 71 9.99 -8.47 -1.54
CA ILE A 71 8.63 -8.58 -2.06
C ILE A 71 8.45 -7.73 -3.31
N LEU A 72 8.91 -6.48 -3.28
CA LEU A 72 8.76 -5.58 -4.42
C LEU A 72 9.53 -6.06 -5.64
N LYS A 73 10.72 -6.64 -5.44
CA LYS A 73 11.50 -7.18 -6.55
C LYS A 73 10.88 -8.45 -7.10
N THR A 74 10.32 -9.28 -6.24
CA THR A 74 9.64 -10.51 -6.66
C THR A 74 8.41 -10.20 -7.50
N ASN A 75 7.66 -9.17 -7.14
CA ASN A 75 6.42 -8.80 -7.82
C ASN A 75 6.62 -7.85 -9.00
N ASN A 76 7.84 -7.47 -9.28
CA ASN A 76 8.18 -6.54 -10.35
C ASN A 76 8.01 -7.21 -11.71
N ASP A 77 7.14 -6.64 -12.55
CA ASP A 77 6.91 -7.14 -13.92
C ASP A 77 7.54 -6.22 -14.99
N GLY A 78 8.37 -5.26 -14.58
CA GLY A 78 9.04 -4.32 -15.46
C GLY A 78 8.41 -2.94 -15.48
N GLU A 79 7.11 -2.84 -15.26
CA GLU A 79 6.36 -1.58 -15.26
C GLU A 79 5.61 -1.35 -13.97
N SER A 80 5.38 -2.41 -13.20
CA SER A 80 4.65 -2.31 -11.95
C SER A 80 5.16 -3.31 -10.93
N THR A 81 4.86 -3.03 -9.68
CA THR A 81 5.06 -3.95 -8.58
C THR A 81 3.97 -3.68 -7.55
N TRP A 82 3.86 -4.56 -6.56
CA TRP A 82 2.81 -4.41 -5.56
C TRP A 82 3.22 -5.09 -4.27
N PHE A 83 2.50 -4.74 -3.21
CA PHE A 83 2.67 -5.36 -1.91
C PHE A 83 1.38 -5.24 -1.11
N TYR A 84 1.29 -6.01 -0.05
CA TYR A 84 0.13 -6.00 0.82
C TYR A 84 0.47 -5.42 2.18
N LEU A 85 -0.48 -4.67 2.75
CA LEU A 85 -0.39 -4.19 4.12
C LEU A 85 -1.51 -4.81 4.93
N ASN A 86 -1.24 -5.05 6.22
CA ASN A 86 -2.22 -5.61 7.13
C ASN A 86 -3.30 -4.59 7.44
N LYS A 87 -4.56 -4.92 7.11
CA LYS A 87 -5.69 -4.03 7.33
C LYS A 87 -5.93 -3.76 8.80
N GLN A 88 -5.83 -4.78 9.62
CA GLN A 88 -6.07 -4.65 11.06
C GLN A 88 -5.03 -3.78 11.75
N ALA A 89 -3.78 -3.90 11.33
CA ALA A 89 -2.72 -3.02 11.82
C ALA A 89 -2.98 -1.57 11.39
N ALA A 90 -3.42 -1.35 10.15
CA ALA A 90 -3.75 -0.01 9.67
C ALA A 90 -4.87 0.62 10.47
N PHE A 91 -5.79 -0.18 10.97
CA PHE A 91 -6.89 0.26 11.81
C PHE A 91 -6.40 0.95 13.08
N VAL A 92 -5.28 0.48 13.62
CA VAL A 92 -4.66 1.07 14.81
C VAL A 92 -3.43 1.90 14.44
N ASP A 93 -3.48 2.49 13.25
CA ASP A 93 -2.47 3.44 12.75
C ASP A 93 -1.07 2.86 12.67
N THR A 94 -0.97 1.59 12.28
CA THR A 94 0.30 0.88 12.16
C THR A 94 0.47 0.36 10.74
N VAL A 95 1.66 0.57 10.16
CA VAL A 95 2.01 0.03 8.87
C VAL A 95 2.71 -1.33 9.08
N ALA A 96 2.08 -2.40 8.62
CA ALA A 96 2.63 -3.74 8.76
C ALA A 96 2.53 -4.48 7.42
N LEU A 97 3.67 -4.95 6.93
CA LEU A 97 3.76 -5.68 5.67
C LEU A 97 3.18 -7.08 5.82
N CYS A 98 2.34 -7.47 4.83
CA CYS A 98 1.87 -8.85 4.70
C CYS A 98 2.61 -9.53 3.57
N SER A 99 3.08 -10.75 3.79
CA SER A 99 3.75 -11.52 2.73
C SER A 99 2.74 -12.10 1.73
N GLU A 100 1.55 -12.46 2.20
CA GLU A 100 0.52 -13.06 1.37
C GLU A 100 -0.86 -12.47 1.69
N ALA A 101 -1.73 -12.48 0.68
CA ALA A 101 -3.07 -11.91 0.82
C ALA A 101 -3.89 -12.60 1.91
N ASN A 102 -3.68 -13.90 2.12
CA ASN A 102 -4.47 -14.68 3.07
C ASN A 102 -3.94 -14.67 4.49
N GLU A 103 -2.90 -13.89 4.80
CA GLU A 103 -2.42 -13.72 6.17
C GLU A 103 -3.46 -13.03 7.05
N SER A 104 -4.32 -12.21 6.44
CA SER A 104 -5.39 -11.54 7.14
C SER A 104 -6.72 -12.18 6.77
N SER A 105 -7.53 -12.54 7.76
CA SER A 105 -8.83 -13.16 7.54
C SER A 105 -9.82 -12.22 6.83
N LEU A 106 -9.61 -10.91 6.97
CA LEU A 106 -10.46 -9.90 6.33
C LEU A 106 -9.87 -9.31 5.06
N GLY A 107 -8.75 -9.89 4.60
CA GLY A 107 -8.04 -9.41 3.43
C GLY A 107 -7.06 -8.28 3.75
N PRO A 108 -6.14 -8.00 2.83
CA PRO A 108 -5.15 -6.95 3.01
C PRO A 108 -5.55 -5.65 2.33
N ILE A 109 -4.74 -4.61 2.56
CA ILE A 109 -4.73 -3.43 1.70
C ILE A 109 -3.68 -3.68 0.63
N LYS A 110 -4.06 -3.68 -0.64
CA LYS A 110 -3.12 -3.88 -1.74
C LYS A 110 -2.65 -2.53 -2.25
N VAL A 111 -1.34 -2.39 -2.37
CA VAL A 111 -0.71 -1.17 -2.90
C VAL A 111 0.02 -1.55 -4.19
N ILE A 112 -0.37 -0.91 -5.28
CA ILE A 112 0.21 -1.15 -6.61
C ILE A 112 0.98 0.10 -7.03
N LEU A 113 2.24 -0.10 -7.43
CA LEU A 113 3.10 0.97 -7.90
C LEU A 113 3.39 0.74 -9.37
N ARG A 114 3.18 1.78 -10.21
CA ARG A 114 3.48 1.73 -11.64
C ARG A 114 4.42 2.86 -12.00
N SER A 115 5.43 2.55 -12.80
CA SER A 115 6.38 3.56 -13.25
C SER A 115 7.13 3.05 -14.48
N ASN A 116 7.60 3.98 -15.31
CA ASN A 116 8.50 3.63 -16.40
C ASN A 116 9.91 3.31 -15.89
N ASP A 117 10.19 3.54 -14.61
CA ASP A 117 11.43 3.16 -13.96
C ASP A 117 11.10 2.58 -12.59
N ILE A 118 10.53 1.39 -12.59
CA ILE A 118 10.02 0.77 -11.37
C ILE A 118 11.15 0.44 -10.38
N GLU A 119 12.35 0.13 -10.88
CA GLU A 119 13.48 -0.16 -9.99
C GLU A 119 13.87 1.06 -9.16
N GLN A 120 13.82 2.25 -9.77
CA GLN A 120 14.08 3.48 -9.05
C GLN A 120 13.01 3.75 -7.98
N VAL A 121 11.76 3.41 -8.29
CA VAL A 121 10.67 3.56 -7.33
C VAL A 121 10.88 2.63 -6.12
N ILE A 122 11.29 1.39 -6.38
CA ILE A 122 11.58 0.43 -5.30
C ILE A 122 12.71 0.96 -4.41
N GLU A 123 13.77 1.47 -5.01
CA GLU A 123 14.87 2.06 -4.27
C GLU A 123 14.41 3.25 -3.42
N SER A 124 13.59 4.11 -4.01
CA SER A 124 13.13 5.32 -3.34
C SER A 124 12.24 5.04 -2.13
N ILE A 125 11.37 4.04 -2.22
CA ILE A 125 10.45 3.74 -1.13
C ILE A 125 11.16 2.98 0.01
N THR A 126 12.18 2.19 -0.32
CA THR A 126 12.87 1.37 0.67
C THR A 126 14.15 2.00 1.23
N ASN A 127 14.48 3.15 0.75
CA ASN A 127 15.75 3.80 1.12
C ASN A 127 15.69 4.57 2.43
#